data_31f57e2687dc2fe94dd62a64d9e4d093
#
_entry.id   31f57e2687dc2fe94dd62a64d9e4d093
#
_cell.length_a   1.000
_cell.length_b   1.000
_cell.length_c   1.000
_cell.angle_alpha   90.00
_cell.angle_beta   90.00
_cell.angle_gamma   90.00
#
_symmetry.space_group_name_H-M   'P 1'
#
loop_
_entity.id
_entity.type
_entity.pdbx_description
1 polymer ?
#
loop_
_entity_poly.entity_id
_entity_poly.type
_entity_poly.pdbx_seq_one_letter_code
_entity_poly.pdbx_strand_id
1 'polypeptide(L)'
;MSFVLIAPEFVTAAAGDLTNLGSSISAANASAASATTQVLAAGADEVSARIAALFGGFGLEYQAISAQVAAYHQRFVQALSTGAGAYASAEAAAAEQIVLGVIMRL
;
A
#
# COMPACT_ATOMS: atom_id res chain seq x y z
N MET A 1 -13.77 -24.54 19.26
CA MET A 1 -13.83 -24.68 17.79
C MET A 1 -14.24 -23.33 17.19
N SER A 2 -13.54 -22.88 16.18
CA SER A 2 -13.88 -21.64 15.50
C SER A 2 -14.85 -21.93 14.36
N PHE A 3 -15.90 -21.11 14.24
CA PHE A 3 -16.83 -21.17 13.12
C PHE A 3 -16.52 -20.15 12.03
N VAL A 4 -15.43 -19.40 12.19
CA VAL A 4 -15.01 -18.41 11.21
C VAL A 4 -14.11 -19.11 10.18
N LEU A 5 -14.55 -19.07 8.93
CA LEU A 5 -13.76 -19.57 7.82
C LEU A 5 -13.03 -18.38 7.19
N ILE A 6 -11.71 -18.41 7.27
CA ILE A 6 -10.86 -17.39 6.66
C ILE A 6 -10.02 -18.09 5.60
N ALA A 7 -9.90 -17.45 4.44
CA ALA A 7 -9.07 -17.92 3.35
C ALA A 7 -7.80 -17.06 3.29
N PRO A 8 -6.74 -17.39 4.07
CA PRO A 8 -5.52 -16.57 4.15
C PRO A 8 -4.86 -16.36 2.80
N GLU A 9 -5.00 -17.31 1.88
CA GLU A 9 -4.44 -17.22 0.53
C GLU A 9 -5.07 -16.09 -0.28
N PHE A 10 -6.36 -15.79 -0.07
CA PHE A 10 -7.00 -14.65 -0.72
C PHE A 10 -6.50 -13.32 -0.16
N VAL A 11 -6.25 -13.26 1.15
CA VAL A 11 -5.69 -12.07 1.80
C VAL A 11 -4.25 -11.84 1.33
N THR A 12 -3.46 -12.89 1.22
CA THR A 12 -2.09 -12.81 0.69
C THR A 12 -2.09 -12.35 -0.76
N ALA A 13 -3.00 -12.85 -1.58
CA ALA A 13 -3.14 -12.41 -2.97
C ALA A 13 -3.54 -10.93 -3.05
N ALA A 14 -4.46 -10.49 -2.20
CA ALA A 14 -4.87 -9.10 -2.14
C ALA A 14 -3.70 -8.19 -1.72
N ALA A 15 -2.87 -8.63 -0.78
CA ALA A 15 -1.66 -7.90 -0.38
C ALA A 15 -0.69 -7.76 -1.56
N GLY A 16 -0.53 -8.80 -2.37
CA GLY A 16 0.26 -8.75 -3.60
C GLY A 16 -0.29 -7.75 -4.61
N ASP A 17 -1.60 -7.73 -4.80
CA ASP A 17 -2.26 -6.76 -5.69
C ASP A 17 -2.04 -5.33 -5.20
N LEU A 18 -2.13 -5.09 -3.89
CA LEU A 18 -1.88 -3.79 -3.28
C LEU A 18 -0.42 -3.36 -3.44
N THR A 19 0.54 -4.28 -3.37
CA THR A 19 1.95 -4.00 -3.64
C THR A 19 2.13 -3.52 -5.07
N ASN A 20 1.52 -4.20 -6.03
CA ASN A 20 1.59 -3.85 -7.45
C ASN A 20 0.93 -2.49 -7.71
N LEU A 21 -0.21 -2.23 -7.09
CA LEU A 21 -0.90 -0.95 -7.18
C LEU A 21 -0.03 0.19 -6.64
N GLY A 22 0.61 -0.02 -5.50
CA GLY A 22 1.53 0.95 -4.91
C GLY A 22 2.70 1.28 -5.84
N SER A 23 3.27 0.27 -6.50
CA SER A 23 4.35 0.46 -7.49
C SER A 23 3.87 1.26 -8.69
N SER A 24 2.66 0.99 -9.19
CA SER A 24 2.08 1.72 -10.31
C SER A 24 1.82 3.18 -9.97
N ILE A 25 1.30 3.46 -8.77
CA ILE A 25 1.05 4.83 -8.30
C ILE A 25 2.39 5.59 -8.15
N SER A 26 3.39 4.95 -7.55
CA SER A 26 4.72 5.56 -7.38
C SER A 26 5.36 5.89 -8.73
N ALA A 27 5.23 5.01 -9.71
CA ALA A 27 5.74 5.25 -11.06
C ALA A 27 5.01 6.42 -11.73
N ALA A 28 3.68 6.50 -11.58
CA ALA A 28 2.89 7.61 -12.12
C ALA A 28 3.27 8.94 -11.47
N ASN A 29 3.46 8.95 -10.16
CA ASN A 29 3.89 10.16 -9.43
C ASN A 29 5.28 10.61 -9.86
N ALA A 30 6.21 9.67 -10.06
CA ALA A 30 7.55 9.97 -10.55
C ALA A 30 7.49 10.56 -11.97
N SER A 31 6.63 10.04 -12.84
CA SER A 31 6.43 10.54 -14.19
C SER A 31 5.88 11.97 -14.21
N ALA A 32 5.03 12.31 -13.24
CA ALA A 32 4.42 13.64 -13.15
C ALA A 32 5.32 14.67 -12.46
N ALA A 33 6.38 14.23 -11.77
CA ALA A 33 7.18 15.09 -10.90
C ALA A 33 7.77 16.30 -11.62
N SER A 34 8.44 16.08 -12.77
CA SER A 34 9.08 17.16 -13.50
C SER A 34 8.09 18.22 -13.98
N ALA A 35 7.00 17.80 -14.62
CA ALA A 35 6.00 18.71 -15.16
C ALA A 35 5.24 19.50 -14.08
N THR A 36 5.07 18.94 -12.89
CA THR A 36 4.30 19.58 -11.82
C THR A 36 5.14 20.38 -10.85
N THR A 37 6.47 20.14 -10.80
CA THR A 37 7.38 20.87 -9.90
C THR A 37 8.16 21.97 -10.64
N GLN A 38 8.27 21.88 -11.96
CA GLN A 38 8.99 22.84 -12.79
C GLN A 38 8.04 23.51 -13.78
N VAL A 39 7.02 24.17 -13.22
CA VAL A 39 5.99 24.82 -14.03
C VAL A 39 6.56 26.05 -14.71
N LEU A 40 6.43 26.11 -16.03
CA LEU A 40 6.89 27.24 -16.83
C LEU A 40 5.89 28.38 -16.70
N ALA A 41 6.41 29.59 -16.49
CA ALA A 41 5.57 30.81 -16.45
C ALA A 41 4.90 31.04 -17.81
N ALA A 42 3.62 31.44 -17.79
CA ALA A 42 2.85 31.70 -19.00
C ALA A 42 3.37 32.91 -19.80
N GLY A 43 4.01 33.87 -19.10
CA GLY A 43 4.57 35.07 -19.69
C GLY A 43 5.76 35.59 -18.90
N ALA A 44 6.36 36.68 -19.37
CA ALA A 44 7.54 37.26 -18.74
C ALA A 44 7.20 38.23 -17.59
N ASP A 45 5.93 38.40 -17.29
CA ASP A 45 5.48 39.31 -16.22
C ASP A 45 5.56 38.64 -14.84
N GLU A 46 5.55 39.48 -13.82
CA GLU A 46 5.67 39.04 -12.43
C GLU A 46 4.52 38.17 -11.98
N VAL A 47 3.31 38.42 -12.45
CA VAL A 47 2.13 37.62 -12.07
C VAL A 47 2.26 36.21 -12.59
N SER A 48 2.63 36.05 -13.85
CA SER A 48 2.86 34.73 -14.45
C SER A 48 3.97 33.95 -13.72
N ALA A 49 5.05 34.63 -13.33
CA ALA A 49 6.14 34.03 -12.57
C ALA A 49 5.68 33.56 -11.19
N ARG A 50 4.88 34.35 -10.50
CA ARG A 50 4.35 33.99 -9.17
C ARG A 50 3.36 32.85 -9.23
N ILE A 51 2.50 32.83 -10.24
CA ILE A 51 1.56 31.74 -10.45
C ILE A 51 2.32 30.44 -10.72
N ALA A 52 3.33 30.47 -11.58
CA ALA A 52 4.17 29.31 -11.87
C ALA A 52 4.86 28.79 -10.59
N ALA A 53 5.38 29.71 -9.77
CA ALA A 53 6.02 29.35 -8.50
C ALA A 53 5.03 28.71 -7.52
N LEU A 54 3.79 29.20 -7.48
CA LEU A 54 2.74 28.65 -6.62
C LEU A 54 2.40 27.22 -7.02
N PHE A 55 2.16 26.98 -8.30
CA PHE A 55 1.86 25.62 -8.79
C PHE A 55 3.05 24.68 -8.61
N GLY A 56 4.27 25.15 -8.88
CA GLY A 56 5.48 24.37 -8.63
C GLY A 56 5.64 23.99 -7.16
N GLY A 57 5.32 24.93 -6.26
CA GLY A 57 5.32 24.68 -4.81
C GLY A 57 4.32 23.59 -4.40
N PHE A 58 3.11 23.64 -4.93
CA PHE A 58 2.11 22.59 -4.70
C PHE A 58 2.56 21.25 -5.27
N GLY A 59 3.21 21.24 -6.42
CA GLY A 59 3.79 20.02 -7.00
C GLY A 59 4.83 19.40 -6.07
N LEU A 60 5.71 20.22 -5.48
CA LEU A 60 6.70 19.75 -4.50
C LEU A 60 6.04 19.19 -3.25
N GLU A 61 5.03 19.86 -2.72
CA GLU A 61 4.26 19.37 -1.57
C GLU A 61 3.58 18.04 -1.88
N TYR A 62 2.98 17.92 -3.04
CA TYR A 62 2.36 16.66 -3.47
C TYR A 62 3.38 15.53 -3.52
N GLN A 63 4.57 15.76 -4.08
CA GLN A 63 5.61 14.74 -4.14
C GLN A 63 6.06 14.31 -2.75
N ALA A 64 6.21 15.24 -1.82
CA ALA A 64 6.57 14.93 -0.43
C ALA A 64 5.48 14.11 0.27
N ILE A 65 4.21 14.48 0.09
CA ILE A 65 3.08 13.76 0.67
C ILE A 65 2.95 12.37 0.03
N SER A 66 3.13 12.26 -1.28
CA SER A 66 3.03 10.98 -1.97
C SER A 66 4.10 9.99 -1.48
N ALA A 67 5.29 10.46 -1.13
CA ALA A 67 6.33 9.62 -0.54
C ALA A 67 5.90 9.09 0.83
N GLN A 68 5.26 9.92 1.66
CA GLN A 68 4.72 9.47 2.95
C GLN A 68 3.58 8.46 2.76
N VAL A 69 2.68 8.71 1.82
CA VAL A 69 1.59 7.79 1.50
C VAL A 69 2.14 6.44 1.03
N ALA A 70 3.19 6.44 0.21
CA ALA A 70 3.84 5.21 -0.24
C ALA A 70 4.41 4.41 0.95
N ALA A 71 5.02 5.07 1.93
CA ALA A 71 5.52 4.43 3.13
C ALA A 71 4.39 3.83 3.98
N TYR A 72 3.27 4.54 4.16
CA TYR A 72 2.09 4.02 4.84
C TYR A 72 1.49 2.83 4.12
N HIS A 73 1.42 2.90 2.79
CA HIS A 73 0.92 1.82 1.96
C HIS A 73 1.74 0.54 2.15
N GLN A 74 3.06 0.66 2.17
CA GLN A 74 3.96 -0.48 2.40
C GLN A 74 3.75 -1.10 3.78
N ARG A 75 3.58 -0.27 4.83
CA ARG A 75 3.30 -0.76 6.18
C ARG A 75 1.96 -1.47 6.26
N PHE A 76 0.95 -0.93 5.59
CA PHE A 76 -0.37 -1.55 5.53
C PHE A 76 -0.31 -2.92 4.86
N VAL A 77 0.36 -3.01 3.71
CA VAL A 77 0.53 -4.27 2.98
C VAL A 77 1.28 -5.29 3.84
N GLN A 78 2.32 -4.86 4.52
CA GLN A 78 3.09 -5.71 5.42
C GLN A 78 2.23 -6.24 6.57
N ALA A 79 1.43 -5.37 7.20
CA ALA A 79 0.52 -5.75 8.27
C ALA A 79 -0.53 -6.74 7.77
N LEU A 80 -1.04 -6.53 6.57
CA LEU A 80 -2.02 -7.44 5.96
C LEU A 80 -1.40 -8.81 5.69
N SER A 81 -0.20 -8.86 5.16
CA SER A 81 0.53 -10.12 4.91
C SER A 81 0.84 -10.86 6.21
N THR A 82 1.28 -10.13 7.24
CA THR A 82 1.56 -10.70 8.56
C THR A 82 0.29 -11.26 9.18
N GLY A 83 -0.83 -10.53 9.07
CA GLY A 83 -2.14 -10.99 9.54
C GLY A 83 -2.59 -12.25 8.83
N ALA A 84 -2.44 -12.32 7.52
CA ALA A 84 -2.77 -13.51 6.75
C ALA A 84 -1.95 -14.71 7.21
N GLY A 85 -0.65 -14.53 7.45
CA GLY A 85 0.23 -15.56 7.98
C GLY A 85 -0.19 -16.04 9.36
N ALA A 86 -0.61 -15.13 10.24
CA ALA A 86 -1.11 -15.47 11.57
C ALA A 86 -2.39 -16.31 11.50
N TYR A 87 -3.31 -15.97 10.62
CA TYR A 87 -4.52 -16.77 10.41
C TYR A 87 -4.20 -18.15 9.85
N ALA A 88 -3.30 -18.24 8.89
CA ALA A 88 -2.87 -19.52 8.33
C ALA A 88 -2.25 -20.42 9.41
N SER A 89 -1.40 -19.88 10.27
CA SER A 89 -0.78 -20.60 11.38
C SER A 89 -1.82 -21.06 12.41
N ALA A 90 -2.79 -20.22 12.74
CA ALA A 90 -3.86 -20.56 13.67
C ALA A 90 -4.75 -21.66 13.13
N GLU A 91 -5.11 -21.61 11.84
CA GLU A 91 -5.90 -22.66 11.20
C GLU A 91 -5.15 -24.00 11.17
N ALA A 92 -3.85 -23.97 10.85
CA ALA A 92 -3.02 -25.17 10.86
C ALA A 92 -2.94 -25.78 12.26
N ALA A 93 -2.73 -24.96 13.30
CA ALA A 93 -2.70 -25.43 14.70
C ALA A 93 -4.05 -26.00 15.14
N ALA A 94 -5.15 -25.36 14.77
CA ALA A 94 -6.49 -25.86 15.07
C ALA A 94 -6.77 -27.22 14.42
N ALA A 95 -6.41 -27.36 13.16
CA ALA A 95 -6.55 -28.60 12.42
C ALA A 95 -5.73 -29.71 13.07
N GLU A 96 -4.49 -29.43 13.45
CA GLU A 96 -3.61 -30.37 14.14
C GLU A 96 -4.23 -30.85 15.46
N GLN A 97 -4.75 -29.93 16.26
CA GLN A 97 -5.40 -30.27 17.53
C GLN A 97 -6.62 -31.15 17.34
N ILE A 98 -7.41 -30.91 16.30
CA ILE A 98 -8.57 -31.75 15.98
C ILE A 98 -8.12 -33.18 15.67
N VAL A 99 -7.08 -33.35 14.86
CA VAL A 99 -6.51 -34.65 14.48
C VAL A 99 -5.98 -35.37 15.72
N LEU A 100 -5.19 -34.69 16.55
CA LEU A 100 -4.66 -35.25 17.79
C LEU A 100 -5.78 -35.65 18.75
N GLY A 101 -6.83 -34.83 18.86
CA GLY A 101 -7.99 -35.15 19.68
C GLY A 101 -8.69 -36.42 19.25
N VAL A 102 -8.83 -36.67 17.96
CA VAL A 102 -9.38 -37.91 17.41
C VAL A 102 -8.47 -39.11 17.72
N ILE A 103 -7.17 -38.97 17.50
CA ILE A 103 -6.20 -40.03 17.74
C ILE A 103 -6.16 -40.44 19.22
N MET A 104 -6.18 -39.44 20.12
CA MET A 104 -6.12 -39.71 21.57
C MET A 104 -7.38 -40.33 22.14
N ARG A 105 -8.48 -40.34 21.40
CA ARG A 105 -9.74 -40.99 21.80
C ARG A 105 -9.82 -42.46 21.35
N LEU A 106 -8.90 -42.87 20.51
CA LEU A 106 -8.87 -44.27 20.07
C LEU A 106 -8.21 -45.15 21.13
#